data_64d264e98f5291c17781264f78eab1a7
#
_entry.id   64d264e98f5291c17781264f78eab1a7
#
_cell.length_a   1.000
_cell.length_b   1.000
_cell.length_c   1.000
_cell.angle_alpha   90.00
_cell.angle_beta   90.00
_cell.angle_gamma   90.00
#
_symmetry.space_group_name_H-M   'P 1'
#
loop_
_entity.id
_entity.type
_entity.pdbx_description
1 polymer ?
#
loop_
_entity_poly.entity_id
_entity_poly.type
_entity_poly.pdbx_seq_one_letter_code
_entity_poly.pdbx_strand_id
1 'polypeptide(L)'
;MSNLKTPFRYDYVGSFLRPAKLKKARADYEAGTISAEQLKSVEDECIIQLVNKIKELGYHVITDGEFRRATWHLDFMWGFQGIEHKKTVDGNTTFDAEAAMIDDTYIVGKISVKNHPFVEHFKFVKALEDENTVAKQTIPAPAQFLEQFIMPMSLPNTNQYYPDVEELAEDIANGYKKVIRDLYDAGLSLIHI
;
A
#
# COMPACT_ATOMS: atom_id res chain seq x y z
N MET A 1 -15.58 -13.10 -16.40
CA MET A 1 -16.00 -11.73 -16.03
C MET A 1 -17.19 -11.87 -15.11
N SER A 2 -17.16 -11.26 -13.92
CA SER A 2 -18.28 -11.33 -12.98
C SER A 2 -19.50 -10.62 -13.58
N ASN A 3 -20.69 -11.19 -13.38
CA ASN A 3 -21.96 -10.58 -13.77
C ASN A 3 -22.45 -9.55 -12.74
N LEU A 4 -21.57 -9.11 -11.85
CA LEU A 4 -21.90 -8.18 -10.76
C LEU A 4 -22.21 -6.78 -11.32
N LYS A 5 -23.31 -6.21 -10.87
CA LYS A 5 -23.72 -4.84 -11.21
C LYS A 5 -23.33 -3.89 -10.09
N THR A 6 -22.53 -2.89 -10.43
CA THR A 6 -22.21 -1.76 -9.54
C THR A 6 -23.32 -0.70 -9.58
N PRO A 7 -23.42 0.19 -8.57
CA PRO A 7 -22.62 0.24 -7.34
C PRO A 7 -23.04 -0.81 -6.31
N PHE A 8 -22.08 -1.27 -5.50
CA PHE A 8 -22.36 -2.11 -4.33
C PHE A 8 -22.89 -1.25 -3.18
N ARG A 9 -23.82 -1.79 -2.37
CA ARG A 9 -24.45 -1.03 -1.27
C ARG A 9 -23.53 -0.80 -0.09
N TYR A 10 -22.55 -1.66 0.10
CA TYR A 10 -21.60 -1.61 1.20
C TYR A 10 -20.21 -1.96 0.69
N ASP A 11 -19.26 -1.27 1.26
CA ASP A 11 -17.85 -1.41 1.03
C ASP A 11 -17.13 -1.19 2.36
N TYR A 12 -15.84 -1.41 2.37
CA TYR A 12 -14.98 -1.11 3.50
C TYR A 12 -13.72 -0.41 3.00
N VAL A 13 -13.14 0.44 3.84
CA VAL A 13 -11.93 1.21 3.54
C VAL A 13 -10.91 0.98 4.66
N GLY A 14 -9.63 0.94 4.26
CA GLY A 14 -8.54 0.79 5.21
C GLY A 14 -8.22 -0.65 5.58
N SER A 15 -7.37 -0.79 6.59
CA SER A 15 -6.82 -2.07 6.99
C SER A 15 -7.76 -2.85 7.90
N PHE A 16 -7.76 -4.18 7.73
CA PHE A 16 -8.34 -5.10 8.70
C PHE A 16 -7.38 -5.36 9.88
N LEU A 17 -7.94 -5.81 11.01
CA LEU A 17 -7.13 -6.23 12.15
C LEU A 17 -6.25 -7.41 11.76
N ARG A 18 -4.95 -7.25 11.93
CA ARG A 18 -3.98 -8.29 11.58
C ARG A 18 -4.05 -9.44 12.56
N PRO A 19 -4.14 -10.69 12.07
CA PRO A 19 -4.08 -11.88 12.92
C PRO A 19 -2.79 -11.95 13.75
N ALA A 20 -2.86 -12.57 14.94
CA ALA A 20 -1.69 -12.76 15.81
C ALA A 20 -0.54 -13.49 15.09
N LYS A 21 -0.86 -14.48 14.23
CA LYS A 21 0.13 -15.18 13.40
C LYS A 21 0.90 -14.23 12.49
N LEU A 22 0.22 -13.27 11.84
CA LEU A 22 0.85 -12.29 10.96
C LEU A 22 1.72 -11.30 11.75
N LYS A 23 1.22 -10.81 12.90
CA LYS A 23 1.99 -9.93 13.78
C LYS A 23 3.29 -10.59 14.24
N LYS A 24 3.22 -11.87 14.64
CA LYS A 24 4.39 -12.65 15.02
C LYS A 24 5.37 -12.80 13.87
N ALA A 25 4.92 -13.18 12.67
CA ALA A 25 5.77 -13.35 11.52
C ALA A 25 6.49 -12.05 11.12
N ARG A 26 5.82 -10.90 11.22
CA ARG A 26 6.46 -9.59 11.00
C ARG A 26 7.57 -9.31 12.02
N ALA A 27 7.31 -9.56 13.31
CA ALA A 27 8.34 -9.41 14.35
C ALA A 27 9.51 -10.38 14.14
N ASP A 28 9.24 -11.63 13.75
CA ASP A 28 10.27 -12.63 13.44
C ASP A 28 11.13 -12.20 12.23
N TYR A 29 10.51 -11.61 11.20
CA TYR A 29 11.22 -11.08 10.04
C TYR A 29 12.09 -9.86 10.41
N GLU A 30 11.56 -8.94 11.20
CA GLU A 30 12.30 -7.79 11.71
C GLU A 30 13.49 -8.18 12.58
N ALA A 31 13.35 -9.27 13.36
CA ALA A 31 14.43 -9.87 14.14
C ALA A 31 15.41 -10.71 13.30
N GLY A 32 15.18 -10.86 11.98
CA GLY A 32 16.01 -11.67 11.08
C GLY A 32 15.91 -13.18 11.30
N THR A 33 14.88 -13.65 11.98
CA THR A 33 14.68 -15.10 12.30
C THR A 33 13.94 -15.86 11.21
N ILE A 34 13.24 -15.16 10.31
CA ILE A 34 12.63 -15.74 9.09
C ILE A 34 13.01 -14.93 7.87
N SER A 35 12.94 -15.57 6.68
CA SER A 35 13.21 -14.90 5.40
C SER A 35 11.99 -14.11 4.90
N ALA A 36 12.21 -13.23 3.90
CA ALA A 36 11.14 -12.50 3.22
C ALA A 36 10.12 -13.44 2.56
N GLU A 37 10.56 -14.58 2.00
CA GLU A 37 9.70 -15.59 1.40
C GLU A 37 8.82 -16.26 2.46
N GLN A 38 9.37 -16.51 3.66
CA GLN A 38 8.62 -17.07 4.77
C GLN A 38 7.56 -16.10 5.30
N LEU A 39 7.93 -14.79 5.44
CA LEU A 39 6.95 -13.75 5.77
C LEU A 39 5.85 -13.69 4.71
N LYS A 40 6.23 -13.63 3.42
CA LYS A 40 5.27 -13.60 2.31
C LYS A 40 4.30 -14.79 2.35
N SER A 41 4.79 -15.98 2.67
CA SER A 41 3.93 -17.17 2.78
C SER A 41 2.87 -17.02 3.88
N VAL A 42 3.25 -16.44 5.02
CA VAL A 42 2.30 -16.16 6.12
C VAL A 42 1.31 -15.05 5.73
N GLU A 43 1.77 -14.02 5.05
CA GLU A 43 0.89 -12.97 4.52
C GLU A 43 -0.13 -13.55 3.54
N ASP A 44 0.32 -14.33 2.57
CA ASP A 44 -0.53 -15.00 1.58
C ASP A 44 -1.62 -15.84 2.26
N GLU A 45 -1.24 -16.66 3.23
CA GLU A 45 -2.20 -17.48 3.99
C GLU A 45 -3.24 -16.63 4.75
N CYS A 46 -2.77 -15.57 5.44
CA CYS A 46 -3.67 -14.69 6.18
C CYS A 46 -4.63 -13.93 5.25
N ILE A 47 -4.17 -13.52 4.07
CA ILE A 47 -5.00 -12.84 3.07
C ILE A 47 -6.04 -13.81 2.50
N ILE A 48 -5.67 -15.05 2.18
CA ILE A 48 -6.62 -16.07 1.72
C ILE A 48 -7.71 -16.31 2.78
N GLN A 49 -7.33 -16.40 4.06
CA GLN A 49 -8.30 -16.59 5.15
C GLN A 49 -9.25 -15.39 5.27
N LEU A 50 -8.73 -14.15 5.15
CA LEU A 50 -9.53 -12.94 5.15
C LEU A 50 -10.51 -12.92 3.97
N VAL A 51 -10.03 -13.19 2.75
CA VAL A 51 -10.86 -13.19 1.53
C VAL A 51 -11.97 -14.24 1.65
N ASN A 52 -11.67 -15.46 2.14
CA ASN A 52 -12.68 -16.46 2.35
C ASN A 52 -13.75 -15.99 3.35
N LYS A 53 -13.33 -15.33 4.44
CA LYS A 53 -14.27 -14.80 5.42
C LYS A 53 -15.15 -13.68 4.85
N ILE A 54 -14.59 -12.81 4.03
CA ILE A 54 -15.33 -11.75 3.32
C ILE A 54 -16.41 -12.36 2.43
N LYS A 55 -16.06 -13.42 1.66
CA LYS A 55 -16.98 -14.16 0.79
C LYS A 55 -18.08 -14.86 1.57
N GLU A 56 -17.73 -15.55 2.66
CA GLU A 56 -18.71 -16.21 3.56
C GLU A 56 -19.77 -15.24 4.11
N LEU A 57 -19.37 -13.97 4.35
CA LEU A 57 -20.27 -12.93 4.82
C LEU A 57 -21.12 -12.29 3.70
N GLY A 58 -20.93 -12.71 2.45
CA GLY A 58 -21.71 -12.26 1.30
C GLY A 58 -21.26 -10.89 0.74
N TYR A 59 -20.05 -10.42 1.05
CA TYR A 59 -19.50 -9.22 0.42
C TYR A 59 -19.05 -9.49 -1.01
N HIS A 60 -19.28 -8.52 -1.90
CA HIS A 60 -18.89 -8.58 -3.31
C HIS A 60 -17.50 -8.00 -3.59
N VAL A 61 -16.94 -7.24 -2.66
CA VAL A 61 -15.61 -6.66 -2.77
C VAL A 61 -14.66 -7.43 -1.89
N ILE A 62 -13.54 -7.91 -2.45
CA ILE A 62 -12.47 -8.58 -1.71
C ILE A 62 -11.19 -7.74 -1.75
N THR A 63 -10.39 -7.78 -0.68
CA THR A 63 -9.15 -7.03 -0.52
C THR A 63 -8.10 -7.83 0.23
N ASP A 64 -6.84 -7.42 0.14
CA ASP A 64 -5.75 -7.96 0.95
C ASP A 64 -5.80 -7.52 2.43
N GLY A 65 -6.74 -6.65 2.81
CA GLY A 65 -6.84 -6.09 4.16
C GLY A 65 -5.65 -5.22 4.57
N GLU A 66 -4.82 -4.82 3.61
CA GLU A 66 -3.55 -4.10 3.82
C GLU A 66 -2.57 -4.91 4.71
N PHE A 67 -2.67 -6.24 4.68
CA PHE A 67 -1.86 -7.12 5.55
C PHE A 67 -0.38 -7.09 5.24
N ARG A 68 0.02 -6.68 4.03
CA ARG A 68 1.43 -6.54 3.63
C ARG A 68 2.04 -5.19 4.01
N ARG A 69 1.23 -4.21 4.43
CA ARG A 69 1.67 -2.84 4.71
C ARG A 69 2.03 -2.65 6.18
N ALA A 70 3.06 -1.87 6.45
CA ALA A 70 3.33 -1.29 7.77
C ALA A 70 2.45 -0.05 7.97
N THR A 71 2.40 0.84 6.98
CA THR A 71 1.59 2.05 6.96
C THR A 71 0.73 2.09 5.68
N TRP A 72 -0.42 2.76 5.74
CA TRP A 72 -1.35 2.79 4.62
C TRP A 72 -0.84 3.59 3.41
N HIS A 73 0.04 4.58 3.61
CA HIS A 73 0.53 5.50 2.58
C HIS A 73 2.02 5.35 2.27
N LEU A 74 2.90 5.22 3.29
CA LEU A 74 4.35 5.18 3.05
C LEU A 74 4.78 3.93 2.29
N ASP A 75 4.20 2.77 2.57
CA ASP A 75 4.47 1.54 1.82
C ASP A 75 4.22 1.68 0.31
N PHE A 76 3.24 2.51 -0.08
CA PHE A 76 3.04 2.84 -1.48
C PHE A 76 4.17 3.71 -2.02
N MET A 77 4.60 4.73 -1.27
CA MET A 77 5.69 5.63 -1.67
C MET A 77 7.02 4.87 -1.81
N TRP A 78 7.29 3.90 -0.93
CA TRP A 78 8.50 3.07 -0.99
C TRP A 78 8.57 2.14 -2.21
N GLY A 79 7.46 1.96 -2.92
CA GLY A 79 7.43 1.29 -4.22
C GLY A 79 8.01 2.11 -5.38
N PHE A 80 8.32 3.40 -5.15
CA PHE A 80 8.90 4.29 -6.14
C PHE A 80 10.42 4.33 -6.04
N GLN A 81 11.08 4.45 -7.18
CA GLN A 81 12.51 4.75 -7.26
C GLN A 81 12.74 6.20 -6.84
N GLY A 82 13.90 6.50 -6.26
CA GLY A 82 14.21 7.84 -5.76
C GLY A 82 13.68 8.12 -4.35
N ILE A 83 13.06 7.14 -3.71
CA ILE A 83 12.59 7.20 -2.33
C ILE A 83 13.23 6.08 -1.52
N GLU A 84 13.72 6.44 -0.34
CA GLU A 84 14.20 5.50 0.67
C GLU A 84 13.54 5.75 2.02
N HIS A 85 13.59 4.76 2.90
CA HIS A 85 13.12 4.88 4.27
C HIS A 85 14.15 4.33 5.26
N LYS A 86 14.09 4.83 6.49
CA LYS A 86 14.88 4.33 7.62
C LYS A 86 13.96 4.14 8.81
N LYS A 87 14.22 3.09 9.58
CA LYS A 87 13.53 2.92 10.87
C LYS A 87 13.83 4.10 11.77
N THR A 88 12.79 4.75 12.25
CA THR A 88 12.89 5.81 13.26
C THR A 88 13.17 5.18 14.62
N VAL A 89 14.15 5.71 15.33
CA VAL A 89 14.51 5.28 16.71
C VAL A 89 13.58 5.95 17.72
N ASP A 90 13.13 7.16 17.42
CA ASP A 90 12.24 7.97 18.27
C ASP A 90 10.89 8.14 17.58
N GLY A 91 9.81 7.68 18.22
CA GLY A 91 8.45 7.79 17.67
C GLY A 91 8.03 9.25 17.47
N ASN A 92 7.63 9.59 16.24
CA ASN A 92 7.27 10.96 15.86
C ASN A 92 5.77 11.27 16.02
N THR A 93 4.93 10.29 16.31
CA THR A 93 3.47 10.47 16.41
C THR A 93 2.92 9.75 17.63
N THR A 94 2.17 10.47 18.46
CA THR A 94 1.47 9.88 19.59
C THR A 94 -0.01 9.73 19.24
N PHE A 95 -0.52 8.50 19.30
CA PHE A 95 -1.95 8.20 19.30
C PHE A 95 -2.29 7.56 20.65
N ASP A 96 -3.23 8.15 21.38
CA ASP A 96 -3.72 7.65 22.69
C ASP A 96 -2.61 7.25 23.67
N ALA A 97 -1.57 8.09 23.80
CA ALA A 97 -0.38 7.90 24.63
C ALA A 97 0.59 6.77 24.20
N GLU A 98 0.37 6.09 23.07
CA GLU A 98 1.36 5.22 22.46
C GLU A 98 2.11 5.95 21.35
N ALA A 99 3.44 5.90 21.37
CA ALA A 99 4.27 6.42 20.29
C ALA A 99 4.17 5.49 19.08
N ALA A 100 3.59 5.97 17.99
CA ALA A 100 3.65 5.25 16.72
C ALA A 100 5.03 5.48 16.09
N MET A 101 5.80 4.40 15.92
CA MET A 101 7.06 4.42 15.20
C MET A 101 6.76 4.39 13.70
N ILE A 102 6.88 5.55 13.06
CA ILE A 102 6.74 5.67 11.60
C ILE A 102 8.13 5.84 11.03
N ASP A 103 8.48 5.01 10.02
CA ASP A 103 9.77 5.11 9.36
C ASP A 103 9.93 6.45 8.66
N ASP A 104 11.08 7.09 8.85
CA ASP A 104 11.42 8.31 8.14
C ASP A 104 11.60 8.02 6.65
N THR A 105 10.97 8.84 5.82
CA THR A 105 10.95 8.68 4.36
C THR A 105 11.64 9.85 3.68
N TYR A 106 12.58 9.58 2.78
CA TYR A 106 13.46 10.56 2.14
C TYR A 106 13.44 10.46 0.64
N ILE A 107 13.61 11.60 -0.03
CA ILE A 107 13.99 11.65 -1.44
C ILE A 107 15.50 11.48 -1.54
N VAL A 108 15.94 10.54 -2.39
CA VAL A 108 17.35 10.25 -2.68
C VAL A 108 17.70 10.38 -4.16
N GLY A 109 16.73 10.77 -4.98
CA GLY A 109 16.89 10.97 -6.43
C GLY A 109 15.57 11.40 -7.08
N LYS A 110 15.55 11.52 -8.41
CA LYS A 110 14.29 11.80 -9.12
C LYS A 110 13.31 10.65 -8.98
N ILE A 111 12.06 10.99 -8.69
CA ILE A 111 10.98 10.03 -8.45
C ILE A 111 10.55 9.40 -9.77
N SER A 112 10.47 8.08 -9.79
CA SER A 112 9.96 7.31 -10.92
C SER A 112 9.43 5.97 -10.47
N VAL A 113 8.73 5.24 -11.34
CA VAL A 113 8.26 3.88 -11.03
C VAL A 113 8.46 2.96 -12.24
N LYS A 114 8.99 1.76 -11.99
CA LYS A 114 9.15 0.72 -13.01
C LYS A 114 8.20 -0.45 -12.78
N ASN A 115 8.31 -1.07 -11.62
CA ASN A 115 7.49 -2.21 -11.20
C ASN A 115 7.02 -1.94 -9.77
N HIS A 116 5.78 -1.50 -9.60
CA HIS A 116 5.27 -1.18 -8.27
C HIS A 116 4.76 -2.45 -7.58
N PRO A 117 5.16 -2.74 -6.32
CA PRO A 117 4.78 -3.98 -5.64
C PRO A 117 3.27 -4.15 -5.48
N PHE A 118 2.49 -3.07 -5.39
CA PHE A 118 1.04 -3.15 -5.27
C PHE A 118 0.35 -3.75 -6.50
N VAL A 119 1.00 -3.76 -7.65
CA VAL A 119 0.48 -4.46 -8.84
C VAL A 119 0.46 -5.97 -8.62
N GLU A 120 1.53 -6.52 -8.02
CA GLU A 120 1.58 -7.94 -7.66
C GLU A 120 0.64 -8.27 -6.49
N HIS A 121 0.49 -7.36 -5.53
CA HIS A 121 -0.51 -7.50 -4.45
C HIS A 121 -1.92 -7.57 -5.02
N PHE A 122 -2.25 -6.69 -5.98
CA PHE A 122 -3.53 -6.71 -6.66
C PHE A 122 -3.77 -8.01 -7.44
N LYS A 123 -2.77 -8.45 -8.23
CA LYS A 123 -2.86 -9.72 -8.98
C LYS A 123 -3.14 -10.90 -8.07
N PHE A 124 -2.52 -10.93 -6.89
CA PHE A 124 -2.74 -11.98 -5.91
C PHE A 124 -4.20 -12.02 -5.43
N VAL A 125 -4.76 -10.87 -5.05
CA VAL A 125 -6.18 -10.80 -4.62
C VAL A 125 -7.11 -11.10 -5.80
N LYS A 126 -6.79 -10.59 -6.99
CA LYS A 126 -7.56 -10.83 -8.20
C LYS A 126 -7.65 -12.31 -8.54
N ALA A 127 -6.60 -13.08 -8.33
CA ALA A 127 -6.61 -14.53 -8.54
C ALA A 127 -7.55 -15.28 -7.56
N LEU A 128 -8.00 -14.61 -6.51
CA LEU A 128 -8.97 -15.14 -5.55
C LEU A 128 -10.41 -14.73 -5.89
N GLU A 129 -10.66 -13.97 -6.96
CA GLU A 129 -12.02 -13.64 -7.42
C GLU A 129 -12.82 -14.91 -7.78
N ASP A 130 -14.13 -14.78 -7.68
CA ASP A 130 -15.09 -15.73 -8.22
C ASP A 130 -16.21 -14.99 -8.98
N GLU A 131 -17.28 -15.69 -9.33
CA GLU A 131 -18.41 -15.12 -10.07
C GLU A 131 -19.16 -14.03 -9.28
N ASN A 132 -19.02 -14.00 -7.95
CA ASN A 132 -19.72 -13.11 -7.03
C ASN A 132 -18.84 -12.03 -6.42
N THR A 133 -17.55 -11.99 -6.75
CA THR A 133 -16.60 -11.06 -6.10
C THR A 133 -15.68 -10.35 -7.09
N VAL A 134 -15.26 -9.15 -6.71
CA VAL A 134 -14.26 -8.33 -7.42
C VAL A 134 -13.17 -7.87 -6.46
N ALA A 135 -11.93 -7.88 -6.94
CA ALA A 135 -10.78 -7.43 -6.16
C ALA A 135 -10.71 -5.90 -6.13
N LYS A 136 -10.39 -5.37 -4.95
CA LYS A 136 -10.16 -3.95 -4.69
C LYS A 136 -8.72 -3.73 -4.25
N GLN A 137 -8.07 -2.73 -4.82
CA GLN A 137 -6.76 -2.23 -4.40
C GLN A 137 -6.89 -0.79 -3.90
N THR A 138 -6.49 -0.54 -2.67
CA THR A 138 -6.38 0.81 -2.12
C THR A 138 -5.00 1.39 -2.36
N ILE A 139 -4.93 2.66 -2.76
CA ILE A 139 -3.70 3.44 -2.87
C ILE A 139 -3.93 4.82 -2.25
N PRO A 140 -2.90 5.50 -1.72
CA PRO A 140 -3.05 6.87 -1.22
C PRO A 140 -3.34 7.83 -2.37
N ALA A 141 -3.91 8.99 -2.07
CA ALA A 141 -4.10 10.06 -3.05
C ALA A 141 -2.74 10.67 -3.46
N PRO A 142 -2.58 11.14 -4.73
CA PRO A 142 -1.38 11.87 -5.14
C PRO A 142 -1.06 13.09 -4.26
N ALA A 143 -2.09 13.79 -3.76
CA ALA A 143 -1.93 14.90 -2.84
C ALA A 143 -1.27 14.49 -1.52
N GLN A 144 -1.61 13.31 -0.98
CA GLN A 144 -0.97 12.78 0.22
C GLN A 144 0.51 12.45 -0.01
N PHE A 145 0.85 11.98 -1.21
CA PHE A 145 2.24 11.73 -1.58
C PHE A 145 3.03 13.05 -1.65
N LEU A 146 2.49 14.07 -2.31
CA LEU A 146 3.12 15.38 -2.40
C LEU A 146 3.28 16.01 -1.01
N GLU A 147 2.23 15.96 -0.17
CA GLU A 147 2.24 16.50 1.19
C GLU A 147 3.40 15.95 2.01
N GLN A 148 3.66 14.64 1.95
CA GLN A 148 4.76 14.00 2.68
C GLN A 148 6.11 14.69 2.47
N PHE A 149 6.36 15.18 1.26
CA PHE A 149 7.66 15.75 0.90
C PHE A 149 7.71 17.28 0.92
N ILE A 150 6.56 17.97 1.00
CA ILE A 150 6.52 19.43 1.15
C ILE A 150 6.29 19.91 2.59
N MET A 151 6.10 18.98 3.54
CA MET A 151 6.06 19.34 4.96
C MET A 151 7.36 20.02 5.40
N PRO A 152 7.32 20.97 6.35
CA PRO A 152 8.49 21.73 6.77
C PRO A 152 9.69 20.86 7.15
N MET A 153 9.46 19.69 7.76
CA MET A 153 10.52 18.75 8.15
C MET A 153 11.16 18.03 6.96
N SER A 154 10.43 17.85 5.87
CA SER A 154 10.90 17.13 4.66
C SER A 154 11.54 18.06 3.63
N LEU A 155 11.15 19.34 3.60
CA LEU A 155 11.60 20.32 2.61
C LEU A 155 13.13 20.43 2.47
N PRO A 156 13.94 20.42 3.54
CA PRO A 156 15.41 20.50 3.42
C PRO A 156 16.02 19.35 2.61
N ASN A 157 15.44 18.15 2.71
CA ASN A 157 15.82 17.02 1.89
C ASN A 157 15.26 17.13 0.48
N THR A 158 13.97 17.43 0.36
CA THR A 158 13.27 17.55 -0.92
C THR A 158 13.95 18.56 -1.85
N ASN A 159 14.30 19.74 -1.35
CA ASN A 159 14.92 20.81 -2.12
C ASN A 159 16.30 20.45 -2.69
N GLN A 160 16.96 19.41 -2.19
CA GLN A 160 18.23 18.91 -2.77
C GLN A 160 18.01 18.26 -4.14
N TYR A 161 16.83 17.68 -4.37
CA TYR A 161 16.50 16.95 -5.60
C TYR A 161 15.44 17.66 -6.44
N TYR A 162 14.55 18.40 -5.77
CA TYR A 162 13.44 19.15 -6.36
C TYR A 162 13.39 20.56 -5.79
N PRO A 163 14.20 21.49 -6.33
CA PRO A 163 14.10 22.91 -6.00
C PRO A 163 12.76 23.52 -6.42
N ASP A 164 12.10 22.89 -7.42
CA ASP A 164 10.78 23.26 -7.92
C ASP A 164 9.75 22.19 -7.51
N VAL A 165 8.74 22.61 -6.76
CA VAL A 165 7.64 21.76 -6.30
C VAL A 165 6.77 21.32 -7.48
N GLU A 166 6.66 22.09 -8.54
CA GLU A 166 5.89 21.71 -9.74
C GLU A 166 6.53 20.50 -10.42
N GLU A 167 7.86 20.45 -10.52
CA GLU A 167 8.59 19.31 -11.04
C GLU A 167 8.37 18.05 -10.19
N LEU A 168 8.38 18.18 -8.84
CA LEU A 168 8.07 17.09 -7.94
C LEU A 168 6.64 16.57 -8.17
N ALA A 169 5.67 17.47 -8.27
CA ALA A 169 4.28 17.12 -8.50
C ALA A 169 4.09 16.42 -9.84
N GLU A 170 4.80 16.84 -10.89
CA GLU A 170 4.76 16.21 -12.21
C GLU A 170 5.33 14.79 -12.18
N ASP A 171 6.49 14.57 -11.56
CA ASP A 171 7.09 13.24 -11.43
C ASP A 171 6.20 12.29 -10.63
N ILE A 172 5.59 12.77 -9.52
CA ILE A 172 4.59 12.00 -8.76
C ILE A 172 3.41 11.64 -9.67
N ALA A 173 2.84 12.60 -10.40
CA ALA A 173 1.70 12.36 -11.29
C ALA A 173 2.03 11.35 -12.40
N ASN A 174 3.22 11.42 -12.97
CA ASN A 174 3.70 10.48 -13.97
C ASN A 174 3.86 9.06 -13.39
N GLY A 175 4.37 8.96 -12.16
CA GLY A 175 4.45 7.71 -11.43
C GLY A 175 3.05 7.10 -11.19
N TYR A 176 2.09 7.89 -10.73
CA TYR A 176 0.69 7.43 -10.57
C TYR A 176 0.07 6.98 -11.88
N LYS A 177 0.25 7.72 -12.97
CA LYS A 177 -0.21 7.30 -14.30
C LYS A 177 0.32 5.92 -14.68
N LYS A 178 1.60 5.67 -14.40
CA LYS A 178 2.23 4.37 -14.67
C LYS A 178 1.62 3.27 -13.79
N VAL A 179 1.51 3.46 -12.48
CA VAL A 179 0.92 2.48 -11.55
C VAL A 179 -0.53 2.17 -11.92
N ILE A 180 -1.33 3.20 -12.21
CA ILE A 180 -2.73 3.04 -12.64
C ILE A 180 -2.80 2.23 -13.95
N ARG A 181 -1.91 2.51 -14.90
CA ARG A 181 -1.86 1.75 -16.16
C ARG A 181 -1.50 0.29 -15.92
N ASP A 182 -0.51 0.02 -15.06
CA ASP A 182 -0.10 -1.35 -14.73
C ASP A 182 -1.21 -2.12 -14.00
N LEU A 183 -1.96 -1.46 -13.11
CA LEU A 183 -3.13 -2.04 -12.45
C LEU A 183 -4.25 -2.33 -13.47
N TYR A 184 -4.49 -1.41 -14.41
CA TYR A 184 -5.45 -1.63 -15.51
C TYR A 184 -5.05 -2.83 -16.35
N ASP A 185 -3.79 -2.93 -16.76
CA ASP A 185 -3.26 -4.05 -17.54
C ASP A 185 -3.31 -5.37 -16.74
N ALA A 186 -3.23 -5.31 -15.41
CA ALA A 186 -3.48 -6.43 -14.50
C ALA A 186 -4.98 -6.77 -14.33
N GLY A 187 -5.89 -5.99 -14.94
CA GLY A 187 -7.33 -6.24 -14.95
C GLY A 187 -8.15 -5.43 -13.94
N LEU A 188 -7.59 -4.33 -13.39
CA LEU A 188 -8.39 -3.35 -12.66
C LEU A 188 -9.30 -2.62 -13.67
N SER A 189 -10.61 -2.56 -13.43
CA SER A 189 -11.58 -2.05 -14.41
C SER A 189 -12.23 -0.73 -13.99
N LEU A 190 -12.23 -0.37 -12.71
CA LEU A 190 -12.90 0.80 -12.18
C LEU A 190 -12.04 1.46 -11.10
N ILE A 191 -12.00 2.78 -11.12
CA ILE A 191 -11.34 3.60 -10.08
C ILE A 191 -12.42 4.42 -9.38
N HIS A 192 -12.48 4.29 -8.04
CA HIS A 192 -13.23 5.18 -7.17
C HIS A 192 -12.24 6.16 -6.51
N ILE A 193 -12.50 7.44 -6.65
CA ILE A 193 -11.74 8.53 -6.04
C ILE A 193 -12.60 9.19 -4.96
#